data_e93c7b34721a399539abd5a6f1e6b502
#
_entry.id   e93c7b34721a399539abd5a6f1e6b502
#
_cell.length_a   1.000
_cell.length_b   1.000
_cell.length_c   1.000
_cell.angle_alpha   90.00
_cell.angle_beta   90.00
_cell.angle_gamma   90.00
#
_symmetry.space_group_name_H-M   'P 1'
#
loop_
_entity.id
_entity.type
_entity.pdbx_description
1 polymer ?
#
loop_
_entity_poly.entity_id
_entity_poly.type
_entity_poly.pdbx_seq_one_letter_code
_entity_poly.pdbx_strand_id
1 'polypeptide(L)'
;MNTPTGGGNDFLLGFDAHAVAAQILSTGRPSVPAQKHSGTTAAHGHASADGLLPDTLTDRGNAKLFVRLYAHDFRYVPGLGWYRWDNTRWQMDEDDTVLWAAGDLGENIATTDPRGVHTPEALRKHRCRALSTSGINAMLTQARSAPGMVLNAALLDADPYALCTPAGIVDLRTGLVRTPNPDKDFHSRSTATGPAPMATPRWNRFLADTFGDDTEGTQMTSFLQLLLGYSITGDVGGQVMSFLFGAGKNGKSVLLDVLMRLLGDYADAAPPGFLMARPYEGHPTDLAELHGRRVIVCSEVKPGDKFDEARVKLLTGGDRIKARRMRQDFFSFRPTHKLWLLGNHRPEVGTGGFAFWRRMRLIPFERTVSDDRKIDNLADILVAEEGPGILNWLVDGARRYLKGEKDLTGPDKVRVATTAYAQTEDHTGRFFDEACVLNPDHRAEQARLYAAYKAWCHSEGVPPVSSRAFATRARELVGLSSPKEMILSNSRKYYHGIRLLADEEMA
;
A
#
# COMPACT_ATOMS: atom_id res chain seq x y z
N MET A 1 6.85 -33.44 -56.00
CA MET A 1 5.46 -32.95 -55.99
C MET A 1 5.13 -32.56 -54.55
N ASN A 2 4.84 -31.34 -54.37
CA ASN A 2 4.80 -30.62 -53.10
C ASN A 2 3.69 -30.98 -52.16
N THR A 3 4.02 -31.23 -50.92
CA THR A 3 3.10 -31.07 -49.77
C THR A 3 3.31 -29.75 -49.13
N PRO A 4 2.29 -28.93 -48.78
CA PRO A 4 2.43 -27.80 -47.93
C PRO A 4 2.10 -28.20 -46.48
N THR A 5 3.04 -27.91 -45.62
CA THR A 5 2.94 -27.94 -44.17
C THR A 5 2.00 -26.86 -43.69
N GLY A 6 1.07 -27.23 -42.81
CA GLY A 6 0.16 -26.32 -42.15
C GLY A 6 0.85 -25.39 -41.16
N GLY A 7 0.55 -24.11 -41.28
CA GLY A 7 0.96 -23.08 -40.33
C GLY A 7 0.12 -23.14 -39.06
N GLY A 8 0.79 -23.28 -37.94
CA GLY A 8 0.20 -23.11 -36.64
C GLY A 8 -0.07 -21.60 -36.37
N ASN A 9 -1.24 -21.33 -35.87
CA ASN A 9 -1.66 -20.02 -35.43
C ASN A 9 -0.97 -19.65 -34.12
N ASP A 10 0.12 -18.90 -34.19
CA ASP A 10 0.64 -18.10 -33.09
C ASP A 10 0.04 -16.69 -33.17
N PHE A 11 -1.12 -16.50 -32.56
CA PHE A 11 -1.64 -15.20 -32.17
C PHE A 11 -2.01 -15.22 -30.67
N LEU A 12 -1.04 -15.55 -29.84
CA LEU A 12 -1.04 -15.10 -28.44
C LEU A 12 -0.36 -13.73 -28.43
N LEU A 13 -1.14 -12.68 -28.67
CA LEU A 13 -0.77 -11.34 -28.29
C LEU A 13 -0.60 -11.33 -26.76
N GLY A 14 0.65 -11.51 -26.33
CA GLY A 14 1.08 -11.34 -24.97
C GLY A 14 0.69 -9.95 -24.51
N PHE A 15 -0.23 -9.91 -23.56
CA PHE A 15 -0.51 -8.70 -22.80
C PHE A 15 0.72 -8.45 -21.94
N ASP A 16 1.56 -7.50 -22.38
CA ASP A 16 2.80 -7.15 -21.71
C ASP A 16 2.46 -6.38 -20.42
N ALA A 17 2.39 -7.09 -19.30
CA ALA A 17 2.21 -6.50 -17.99
C ALA A 17 3.36 -5.53 -17.64
N HIS A 18 4.53 -5.67 -18.28
CA HIS A 18 5.59 -4.68 -18.28
C HIS A 18 5.17 -3.37 -18.95
N ALA A 19 4.35 -3.44 -19.99
CA ALA A 19 3.83 -2.22 -20.63
C ALA A 19 2.86 -1.49 -19.69
N VAL A 20 2.06 -2.20 -18.92
CA VAL A 20 1.14 -1.56 -17.94
C VAL A 20 1.91 -1.02 -16.73
N ALA A 21 2.85 -1.76 -16.18
CA ALA A 21 3.71 -1.28 -15.10
C ALA A 21 4.65 -0.17 -15.60
N ALA A 22 5.22 -0.30 -16.81
CA ALA A 22 6.03 0.73 -17.45
C ALA A 22 5.17 1.94 -17.87
N GLN A 23 3.91 1.75 -18.25
CA GLN A 23 2.99 2.83 -18.55
C GLN A 23 2.52 3.55 -17.28
N ILE A 24 2.32 2.84 -16.18
CA ILE A 24 2.10 3.42 -14.84
C ILE A 24 3.35 4.18 -14.37
N LEU A 25 4.55 3.69 -14.68
CA LEU A 25 5.82 4.32 -14.34
C LEU A 25 6.25 5.40 -15.38
N SER A 26 5.83 5.30 -16.64
CA SER A 26 6.19 6.22 -17.75
C SER A 26 5.16 7.31 -18.01
N THR A 27 3.90 7.12 -17.67
CA THR A 27 3.01 8.25 -17.43
C THR A 27 3.47 8.87 -16.13
N GLY A 28 4.59 9.54 -16.23
CA GLY A 28 5.13 10.36 -15.16
C GLY A 28 3.99 11.07 -14.49
N ARG A 29 4.10 11.21 -13.14
CA ARG A 29 3.25 12.07 -12.32
C ARG A 29 2.55 13.06 -13.21
N PRO A 30 1.21 13.14 -13.25
CA PRO A 30 0.58 14.15 -14.07
C PRO A 30 1.39 15.41 -13.78
N SER A 31 2.09 15.92 -14.77
CA SER A 31 2.69 17.22 -14.67
C SER A 31 1.48 18.10 -14.42
N VAL A 32 1.26 18.44 -13.15
CA VAL A 32 0.50 19.64 -12.81
C VAL A 32 1.06 20.64 -13.79
N PRO A 33 0.25 21.20 -14.71
CA PRO A 33 0.75 22.15 -15.68
C PRO A 33 1.57 23.11 -14.86
N ALA A 34 2.85 23.28 -15.20
CA ALA A 34 3.73 24.15 -14.48
C ALA A 34 2.96 25.45 -14.37
N GLN A 35 2.31 25.62 -13.23
CA GLN A 35 1.87 26.94 -12.83
C GLN A 35 3.18 27.69 -12.88
N LYS A 36 3.31 28.51 -13.93
CA LYS A 36 4.37 29.51 -13.96
C LYS A 36 4.43 29.98 -12.51
N HIS A 37 5.55 29.68 -11.84
CA HIS A 37 5.85 30.31 -10.59
C HIS A 37 5.79 31.81 -10.85
N SER A 38 4.59 32.34 -10.89
CA SER A 38 4.37 33.68 -10.45
C SER A 38 4.76 33.55 -8.99
N GLY A 39 5.97 33.97 -8.67
CA GLY A 39 6.46 34.11 -7.32
C GLY A 39 5.50 34.96 -6.52
N THR A 40 4.44 34.31 -6.08
CA THR A 40 3.75 34.67 -4.88
C THR A 40 4.52 33.92 -3.79
N THR A 41 5.77 34.36 -3.53
CA THR A 41 6.16 34.55 -2.17
C THR A 41 4.89 35.06 -1.52
N ALA A 42 4.21 34.24 -0.71
CA ALA A 42 3.24 34.72 0.24
C ALA A 42 4.00 35.83 0.93
N ALA A 43 3.65 37.05 0.58
CA ALA A 43 4.27 38.24 1.14
C ALA A 43 4.06 38.06 2.63
N HIS A 44 5.08 37.60 3.33
CA HIS A 44 5.24 37.95 4.71
C HIS A 44 5.47 39.47 4.65
N GLY A 45 4.35 40.17 4.57
CA GLY A 45 4.29 41.60 4.70
C GLY A 45 5.06 41.95 5.93
N HIS A 46 5.87 43.01 5.76
CA HIS A 46 6.71 43.70 6.70
C HIS A 46 8.15 43.14 6.85
N ALA A 47 8.91 43.04 5.71
CA ALA A 47 10.21 43.70 5.82
C ALA A 47 9.90 45.17 6.03
N SER A 48 9.97 45.65 7.28
CA SER A 48 10.04 47.09 7.53
C SER A 48 11.17 47.63 6.67
N ALA A 49 11.08 48.92 6.24
CA ALA A 49 12.11 49.56 5.42
C ALA A 49 13.53 49.46 6.05
N ASP A 50 13.63 48.99 7.27
CA ASP A 50 14.85 48.87 8.10
C ASP A 50 15.59 47.51 7.92
N GLY A 51 15.05 46.53 7.14
CA GLY A 51 15.67 45.22 6.96
C GLY A 51 15.58 44.29 8.19
N LEU A 52 16.11 43.07 8.04
CA LEU A 52 16.10 42.07 9.10
C LEU A 52 17.32 42.17 9.99
N LEU A 53 17.15 42.18 11.31
CA LEU A 53 18.25 42.25 12.28
C LEU A 53 18.27 41.00 13.15
N PRO A 54 19.36 40.18 13.12
CA PRO A 54 19.57 39.13 14.10
C PRO A 54 19.88 39.71 15.48
N ASP A 55 19.53 39.00 16.54
CA ASP A 55 19.80 39.46 17.92
C ASP A 55 21.30 39.52 18.19
N THR A 56 22.10 38.68 17.54
CA THR A 56 23.56 38.68 17.61
C THR A 56 24.12 38.41 16.21
N LEU A 57 25.27 39.04 15.90
CA LEU A 57 25.96 38.87 14.60
C LEU A 57 26.74 37.56 14.55
N THR A 58 26.03 36.44 14.70
CA THR A 58 26.55 35.07 14.71
C THR A 58 25.66 34.15 13.90
N ASP A 59 26.20 32.98 13.52
CA ASP A 59 25.41 31.93 12.80
C ASP A 59 24.18 31.50 13.63
N ARG A 60 24.31 31.48 14.97
CA ARG A 60 23.19 31.19 15.87
C ARG A 60 22.15 32.32 15.92
N GLY A 61 22.58 33.57 15.83
CA GLY A 61 21.67 34.72 15.71
C GLY A 61 20.86 34.64 14.41
N ASN A 62 21.53 34.31 13.29
CA ASN A 62 20.88 34.09 12.00
C ASN A 62 19.91 32.90 12.06
N ALA A 63 20.30 31.81 12.71
CA ALA A 63 19.42 30.64 12.88
C ALA A 63 18.15 30.98 13.68
N LYS A 64 18.26 31.75 14.76
CA LYS A 64 17.09 32.22 15.53
C LYS A 64 16.19 33.11 14.69
N LEU A 65 16.77 33.98 13.88
CA LEU A 65 16.02 34.83 12.96
C LEU A 65 15.32 34.00 11.89
N PHE A 66 16.01 33.03 11.31
CA PHE A 66 15.44 32.09 10.35
C PHE A 66 14.22 31.31 10.93
N VAL A 67 14.37 30.76 12.13
CA VAL A 67 13.29 30.06 12.83
C VAL A 67 12.09 30.99 13.07
N ARG A 68 12.32 32.22 13.52
CA ARG A 68 11.25 33.19 13.75
C ARG A 68 10.46 33.53 12.49
N LEU A 69 11.13 33.58 11.33
CA LEU A 69 10.51 33.97 10.07
C LEU A 69 9.86 32.76 9.35
N TYR A 70 10.51 31.62 9.40
CA TYR A 70 10.18 30.49 8.52
C TYR A 70 9.71 29.22 9.25
N ALA A 71 9.44 29.28 10.56
CA ALA A 71 8.98 28.08 11.27
C ALA A 71 7.59 27.59 10.80
N HIS A 72 6.78 28.41 10.15
CA HIS A 72 5.51 27.99 9.55
C HIS A 72 5.68 27.41 8.15
N ASP A 73 6.80 27.68 7.48
CA ASP A 73 7.05 27.27 6.10
C ASP A 73 7.95 26.05 6.02
N PHE A 74 8.85 25.85 7.00
CA PHE A 74 9.81 24.77 7.02
C PHE A 74 9.81 24.00 8.34
N ARG A 75 10.04 22.69 8.25
CA ARG A 75 10.34 21.78 9.37
C ARG A 75 11.52 20.90 9.00
N TYR A 76 12.33 20.57 9.98
CA TYR A 76 13.38 19.56 9.81
C TYR A 76 12.99 18.28 10.51
N VAL A 77 12.96 17.16 9.76
CA VAL A 77 12.67 15.84 10.29
C VAL A 77 13.99 15.04 10.38
N PRO A 78 14.49 14.75 11.60
CA PRO A 78 15.73 14.00 11.77
C PRO A 78 15.69 12.66 11.02
N GLY A 79 16.73 12.40 10.23
CA GLY A 79 16.83 11.21 9.38
C GLY A 79 16.07 11.28 8.05
N LEU A 80 15.24 12.29 7.83
CA LEU A 80 14.50 12.47 6.58
C LEU A 80 14.89 13.76 5.83
N GLY A 81 15.29 14.83 6.53
CA GLY A 81 15.68 16.08 5.91
C GLY A 81 14.68 17.21 6.15
N TRP A 82 14.76 18.21 5.28
CA TRP A 82 13.87 19.36 5.31
C TRP A 82 12.53 19.06 4.66
N TYR A 83 11.48 19.66 5.21
CA TYR A 83 10.10 19.65 4.72
C TYR A 83 9.62 21.08 4.59
N ARG A 84 8.84 21.36 3.55
CA ARG A 84 8.17 22.64 3.34
C ARG A 84 6.66 22.47 3.39
N TRP A 85 5.98 23.49 3.87
CA TRP A 85 4.53 23.58 3.87
C TRP A 85 4.03 24.03 2.50
N ASP A 86 3.12 23.25 1.87
CA ASP A 86 2.52 23.56 0.57
C ASP A 86 1.09 24.13 0.64
N ASN A 87 0.67 24.61 1.84
CA ASN A 87 -0.67 25.05 2.25
C ASN A 87 -1.63 23.89 2.59
N THR A 88 -1.26 22.63 2.37
CA THR A 88 -2.07 21.47 2.71
C THR A 88 -1.32 20.44 3.54
N ARG A 89 -0.03 20.28 3.29
CA ARG A 89 0.83 19.26 3.92
C ARG A 89 2.29 19.70 4.01
N TRP A 90 3.07 18.92 4.73
CA TRP A 90 4.53 18.99 4.81
C TRP A 90 5.17 18.13 3.73
N GLN A 91 5.54 18.70 2.61
CA GLN A 91 6.21 18.01 1.51
C GLN A 91 7.72 18.00 1.74
N MET A 92 8.40 16.88 1.43
CA MET A 92 9.87 16.86 1.44
C MET A 92 10.43 17.93 0.50
N ASP A 93 11.41 18.68 0.96
CA ASP A 93 12.05 19.76 0.21
C ASP A 93 13.14 19.17 -0.71
N GLU A 94 12.69 18.58 -1.84
CA GLU A 94 13.57 17.95 -2.83
C GLU A 94 14.30 18.97 -3.70
N ASP A 95 13.80 20.21 -3.76
CA ASP A 95 14.33 21.31 -4.58
C ASP A 95 15.25 22.24 -3.81
N ASP A 96 15.61 21.89 -2.55
CA ASP A 96 16.43 22.70 -1.65
C ASP A 96 15.91 24.15 -1.48
N THR A 97 14.59 24.35 -1.45
CA THR A 97 13.97 25.67 -1.31
C THR A 97 14.33 26.33 0.03
N VAL A 98 14.66 25.54 1.04
CA VAL A 98 15.17 26.00 2.33
C VAL A 98 16.51 26.74 2.19
N LEU A 99 17.38 26.34 1.26
CA LEU A 99 18.66 27.01 0.98
C LEU A 99 18.41 28.40 0.37
N TRP A 100 17.45 28.51 -0.57
CA TRP A 100 17.02 29.79 -1.13
C TRP A 100 16.47 30.73 -0.05
N ALA A 101 15.55 30.24 0.80
CA ALA A 101 15.00 31.03 1.90
C ALA A 101 16.09 31.55 2.87
N ALA A 102 17.11 30.72 3.13
CA ALA A 102 18.25 31.11 3.94
C ALA A 102 19.14 32.15 3.24
N GLY A 103 19.29 32.07 1.92
CA GLY A 103 19.97 33.09 1.10
C GLY A 103 19.23 34.41 1.12
N ASP A 104 17.92 34.38 0.86
CA ASP A 104 17.06 35.59 0.91
C ASP A 104 17.10 36.27 2.27
N LEU A 105 17.11 35.53 3.38
CA LEU A 105 17.32 36.07 4.70
C LEU A 105 18.66 36.83 4.78
N GLY A 106 19.73 36.22 4.30
CA GLY A 106 21.05 36.79 4.26
C GLY A 106 21.10 38.11 3.46
N GLU A 107 20.43 38.16 2.32
CA GLU A 107 20.30 39.33 1.46
C GLU A 107 19.54 40.47 2.14
N ASN A 108 18.57 40.14 2.96
CA ASN A 108 17.72 41.12 3.67
C ASN A 108 18.23 41.51 5.07
N ILE A 109 19.41 41.06 5.50
CA ILE A 109 20.03 41.54 6.72
C ILE A 109 20.33 43.05 6.58
N ALA A 110 19.81 43.82 7.52
CA ALA A 110 19.96 45.27 7.55
C ALA A 110 21.43 45.69 7.57
N THR A 111 21.72 46.83 6.93
CA THR A 111 23.05 47.45 6.95
C THR A 111 23.15 48.58 7.97
N THR A 112 22.05 48.89 8.64
CA THR A 112 21.93 49.85 9.73
C THR A 112 21.16 49.23 10.90
N ASP A 113 21.47 49.61 12.12
CA ASP A 113 20.76 49.18 13.34
C ASP A 113 20.10 50.38 14.02
N PRO A 114 18.78 50.54 13.92
CA PRO A 114 18.07 51.64 14.57
C PRO A 114 18.17 51.61 16.09
N ARG A 115 18.52 50.45 16.66
CA ARG A 115 18.77 50.32 18.12
C ARG A 115 20.14 50.83 18.55
N GLY A 116 21.04 51.10 17.59
CA GLY A 116 22.40 51.58 17.86
C GLY A 116 23.34 50.52 18.48
N VAL A 117 22.97 49.26 18.49
CA VAL A 117 23.75 48.16 19.08
C VAL A 117 24.92 47.75 18.19
N HIS A 118 24.72 47.77 16.87
CA HIS A 118 25.70 47.33 15.88
C HIS A 118 26.08 48.45 14.92
N THR A 119 27.38 48.55 14.62
CA THR A 119 27.86 49.54 13.64
C THR A 119 27.51 49.10 12.22
N PRO A 120 27.30 50.03 11.26
CA PRO A 120 27.04 49.69 9.85
C PRO A 120 28.14 48.86 9.21
N GLU A 121 29.39 49.02 9.61
CA GLU A 121 30.50 48.21 9.12
C GLU A 121 30.41 46.75 9.61
N ALA A 122 30.11 46.53 10.89
CA ALA A 122 29.90 45.21 11.46
C ALA A 122 28.72 44.47 10.77
N LEU A 123 27.62 45.19 10.50
CA LEU A 123 26.46 44.67 9.80
C LEU A 123 26.80 44.29 8.36
N ARG A 124 27.49 45.13 7.59
CA ARG A 124 27.93 44.78 6.23
C ARG A 124 28.84 43.55 6.21
N LYS A 125 29.82 43.48 7.11
CA LYS A 125 30.71 42.32 7.24
C LYS A 125 29.93 41.03 7.57
N HIS A 126 28.98 41.15 8.50
CA HIS A 126 28.12 40.01 8.90
C HIS A 126 27.23 39.55 7.75
N ARG A 127 26.59 40.48 7.02
CA ARG A 127 25.79 40.16 5.82
C ARG A 127 26.60 39.42 4.76
N CYS A 128 27.80 39.89 4.44
CA CYS A 128 28.69 39.17 3.48
C CYS A 128 29.01 37.75 3.97
N ARG A 129 29.24 37.56 5.27
CA ARG A 129 29.45 36.20 5.83
C ARG A 129 28.20 35.36 5.77
N ALA A 130 27.03 35.89 6.12
CA ALA A 130 25.76 35.18 6.10
C ALA A 130 25.38 34.66 4.70
N LEU A 131 25.76 35.39 3.64
CA LEU A 131 25.54 35.04 2.24
C LEU A 131 26.53 34.01 1.70
N SER A 132 27.63 33.74 2.41
CA SER A 132 28.53 32.69 1.96
C SER A 132 27.88 31.29 2.12
N THR A 133 28.27 30.33 1.27
CA THR A 133 27.82 28.93 1.38
C THR A 133 28.01 28.37 2.79
N SER A 134 29.15 28.70 3.42
CA SER A 134 29.42 28.31 4.81
C SER A 134 28.48 28.98 5.83
N GLY A 135 28.12 30.23 5.63
CA GLY A 135 27.20 30.97 6.49
C GLY A 135 25.77 30.45 6.40
N ILE A 136 25.28 30.19 5.18
CA ILE A 136 23.97 29.61 4.92
C ILE A 136 23.89 28.20 5.57
N ASN A 137 24.88 27.35 5.32
CA ASN A 137 24.89 25.99 5.88
C ASN A 137 25.02 26.00 7.43
N ALA A 138 25.80 26.91 8.00
CA ALA A 138 25.93 27.05 9.44
C ALA A 138 24.62 27.52 10.09
N MET A 139 23.92 28.49 9.48
CA MET A 139 22.59 28.93 9.89
C MET A 139 21.59 27.78 9.90
N LEU A 140 21.45 27.07 8.79
CA LEU A 140 20.51 25.91 8.67
C LEU A 140 20.89 24.79 9.61
N THR A 141 22.19 24.52 9.81
CA THR A 141 22.67 23.49 10.76
C THR A 141 22.26 23.84 12.19
N GLN A 142 22.27 25.10 12.58
CA GLN A 142 21.79 25.54 13.87
C GLN A 142 20.25 25.56 13.96
N ALA A 143 19.57 25.99 12.88
CA ALA A 143 18.11 26.09 12.83
C ALA A 143 17.42 24.73 12.94
N ARG A 144 17.95 23.69 12.27
CA ARG A 144 17.34 22.34 12.25
C ARG A 144 17.12 21.69 13.62
N SER A 145 17.84 22.17 14.66
CA SER A 145 17.71 21.66 16.03
C SER A 145 16.87 22.57 16.94
N ALA A 146 16.38 23.70 16.41
CA ALA A 146 15.65 24.67 17.20
C ALA A 146 14.22 24.21 17.52
N PRO A 147 13.68 24.53 18.72
CA PRO A 147 12.27 24.33 19.01
C PRO A 147 11.39 25.03 17.96
N GLY A 148 10.31 24.34 17.55
CA GLY A 148 9.43 24.82 16.50
C GLY A 148 9.91 24.54 15.06
N MET A 149 11.18 24.16 14.87
CA MET A 149 11.71 23.77 13.57
C MET A 149 11.83 22.25 13.45
N VAL A 150 12.24 21.56 14.52
CA VAL A 150 12.37 20.11 14.53
C VAL A 150 11.00 19.46 14.64
N LEU A 151 10.74 18.46 13.76
CA LEU A 151 9.55 17.64 13.77
C LEU A 151 9.95 16.17 13.92
N ASN A 152 9.34 15.48 14.89
CA ASN A 152 9.55 14.04 15.05
C ASN A 152 8.88 13.27 13.89
N ALA A 153 9.65 12.42 13.21
CA ALA A 153 9.16 11.56 12.11
C ALA A 153 7.93 10.72 12.50
N ALA A 154 7.78 10.35 13.77
CA ALA A 154 6.63 9.58 14.24
C ALA A 154 5.31 10.37 14.24
N LEU A 155 5.35 11.70 14.10
CA LEU A 155 4.16 12.55 13.98
C LEU A 155 3.68 12.67 12.54
N LEU A 156 4.54 12.36 11.54
CA LEU A 156 4.14 12.39 10.15
C LEU A 156 3.11 11.29 9.86
N ASP A 157 2.00 11.70 9.25
CA ASP A 157 0.89 10.81 8.85
C ASP A 157 0.36 9.92 10.00
N ALA A 158 0.45 10.39 11.24
CA ALA A 158 0.16 9.58 12.44
C ALA A 158 -1.33 9.31 12.64
N ASP A 159 -2.24 10.17 12.17
CA ASP A 159 -3.69 9.94 12.28
C ASP A 159 -4.18 8.98 11.19
N PRO A 160 -4.58 7.74 11.54
CA PRO A 160 -5.05 6.77 10.57
C PRO A 160 -6.41 7.11 9.95
N TYR A 161 -7.13 8.06 10.50
CA TYR A 161 -8.48 8.44 10.08
C TYR A 161 -8.56 9.82 9.43
N ALA A 162 -7.46 10.52 9.34
CA ALA A 162 -7.35 11.74 8.57
C ALA A 162 -6.80 11.44 7.16
N LEU A 163 -7.40 12.02 6.14
CA LEU A 163 -6.96 11.94 4.75
C LEU A 163 -6.67 13.36 4.26
N CYS A 164 -5.42 13.66 3.99
CA CYS A 164 -5.03 14.93 3.43
C CYS A 164 -5.35 14.98 1.94
N THR A 165 -5.97 16.06 1.50
CA THR A 165 -6.38 16.29 0.12
C THR A 165 -6.10 17.73 -0.29
N PRO A 166 -6.06 18.07 -1.59
CA PRO A 166 -5.94 19.45 -2.05
C PRO A 166 -7.08 20.39 -1.56
N ALA A 167 -8.23 19.82 -1.19
CA ALA A 167 -9.35 20.57 -0.64
C ALA A 167 -9.27 20.77 0.89
N GLY A 168 -8.33 20.10 1.57
CA GLY A 168 -8.17 20.12 3.02
C GLY A 168 -8.06 18.74 3.64
N ILE A 169 -8.13 18.68 4.96
CA ILE A 169 -8.06 17.43 5.72
C ILE A 169 -9.46 16.86 5.91
N VAL A 170 -9.68 15.65 5.38
CA VAL A 170 -10.94 14.91 5.53
C VAL A 170 -10.87 14.05 6.79
N ASP A 171 -11.78 14.23 7.73
CA ASP A 171 -12.03 13.25 8.78
C ASP A 171 -12.86 12.11 8.22
N LEU A 172 -12.26 10.92 8.06
CA LEU A 172 -12.91 9.74 7.48
C LEU A 172 -14.03 9.17 8.35
N ARG A 173 -14.15 9.57 9.64
CA ARG A 173 -15.25 9.15 10.52
C ARG A 173 -16.53 9.91 10.19
N THR A 174 -16.38 11.19 9.83
CA THR A 174 -17.49 12.09 9.59
C THR A 174 -17.70 12.42 8.12
N GLY A 175 -16.63 12.36 7.31
CA GLY A 175 -16.60 12.84 5.93
C GLY A 175 -16.43 14.36 5.81
N LEU A 176 -16.26 15.07 6.93
CA LEU A 176 -16.10 16.52 6.92
C LEU A 176 -14.68 16.91 6.50
N VAL A 177 -14.60 17.96 5.70
CA VAL A 177 -13.34 18.57 5.27
C VAL A 177 -13.08 19.81 6.12
N ARG A 178 -11.85 19.95 6.62
CA ARG A 178 -11.41 21.15 7.36
C ARG A 178 -10.15 21.73 6.77
N THR A 179 -9.93 23.01 7.03
CA THR A 179 -8.71 23.71 6.64
C THR A 179 -7.48 23.10 7.33
N PRO A 180 -6.38 22.84 6.61
CA PRO A 180 -5.12 22.37 7.18
C PRO A 180 -4.47 23.44 8.08
N ASN A 181 -3.76 22.97 9.10
CA ASN A 181 -2.99 23.82 10.03
C ASN A 181 -1.56 23.30 10.13
N PRO A 182 -0.53 24.10 9.75
CA PRO A 182 0.87 23.64 9.73
C PRO A 182 1.42 23.26 11.12
N ASP A 183 0.83 23.74 12.20
CA ASP A 183 1.28 23.46 13.58
C ASP A 183 0.62 22.22 14.19
N LYS A 184 -0.39 21.65 13.52
CA LYS A 184 -1.18 20.52 14.04
C LYS A 184 -1.27 19.35 13.05
N ASP A 185 -1.21 19.65 11.75
CA ASP A 185 -1.42 18.68 10.68
C ASP A 185 -0.09 18.30 10.04
N PHE A 186 0.49 17.22 10.53
CA PHE A 186 1.79 16.72 10.04
C PHE A 186 1.60 15.65 8.97
N HIS A 187 0.75 15.95 7.97
CA HIS A 187 0.61 15.08 6.80
C HIS A 187 1.75 15.30 5.82
N SER A 188 2.37 14.22 5.35
CA SER A 188 3.39 14.27 4.30
C SER A 188 2.87 13.81 2.94
N ARG A 189 1.65 13.30 2.89
CA ARG A 189 1.02 12.73 1.71
C ARG A 189 -0.32 13.42 1.44
N SER A 190 -0.71 13.43 0.16
CA SER A 190 -2.00 13.97 -0.26
C SER A 190 -2.62 13.10 -1.36
N THR A 191 -3.93 13.11 -1.45
CA THR A 191 -4.64 12.61 -2.64
C THR A 191 -4.44 13.56 -3.81
N ALA A 192 -4.73 13.09 -5.03
CA ALA A 192 -4.60 13.93 -6.23
C ALA A 192 -5.76 14.94 -6.37
N THR A 193 -6.90 14.69 -5.73
CA THR A 193 -8.09 15.57 -5.74
C THR A 193 -8.75 15.60 -4.38
N GLY A 194 -9.60 16.60 -4.12
CA GLY A 194 -10.49 16.64 -2.96
C GLY A 194 -11.79 15.89 -3.22
N PRO A 195 -12.48 15.38 -2.18
CA PRO A 195 -13.81 14.81 -2.34
C PRO A 195 -14.84 15.92 -2.59
N ALA A 196 -15.82 15.66 -3.46
CA ALA A 196 -16.94 16.55 -3.68
C ALA A 196 -18.24 15.76 -3.88
N PRO A 197 -19.38 16.25 -3.35
CA PRO A 197 -20.67 15.63 -3.59
C PRO A 197 -21.11 15.92 -5.04
N MET A 198 -20.80 15.00 -5.94
CA MET A 198 -21.21 15.07 -7.34
C MET A 198 -21.65 13.70 -7.85
N ALA A 199 -22.49 13.70 -8.88
CA ALA A 199 -22.92 12.46 -9.54
C ALA A 199 -21.74 11.80 -10.26
N THR A 200 -21.71 10.47 -10.24
CA THR A 200 -20.68 9.64 -10.87
C THR A 200 -21.30 8.60 -11.80
N PRO A 201 -22.02 9.02 -12.87
CA PRO A 201 -22.74 8.09 -13.73
C PRO A 201 -21.85 7.13 -14.48
N ARG A 202 -20.67 7.56 -14.94
CA ARG A 202 -19.69 6.70 -15.63
C ARG A 202 -19.09 5.67 -14.68
N TRP A 203 -18.73 6.08 -13.46
CA TRP A 203 -18.25 5.17 -12.42
C TRP A 203 -19.30 4.12 -12.06
N ASN A 204 -20.54 4.53 -11.84
CA ASN A 204 -21.63 3.62 -11.55
C ASN A 204 -21.88 2.65 -12.72
N ARG A 205 -21.80 3.15 -13.95
CA ARG A 205 -21.91 2.31 -15.15
C ARG A 205 -20.77 1.31 -15.24
N PHE A 206 -19.53 1.75 -14.99
CA PHE A 206 -18.36 0.87 -14.96
C PHE A 206 -18.53 -0.26 -13.93
N LEU A 207 -19.03 0.04 -12.73
CA LEU A 207 -19.28 -0.96 -11.69
C LEU A 207 -20.40 -1.94 -12.10
N ALA A 208 -21.48 -1.44 -12.69
CA ALA A 208 -22.59 -2.25 -13.20
C ALA A 208 -22.17 -3.15 -14.37
N ASP A 209 -21.37 -2.64 -15.30
CA ASP A 209 -20.81 -3.43 -16.41
C ASP A 209 -19.85 -4.53 -15.90
N THR A 210 -19.12 -4.26 -14.80
CA THR A 210 -18.14 -5.18 -14.20
C THR A 210 -18.81 -6.27 -13.36
N PHE A 211 -19.75 -5.92 -12.49
CA PHE A 211 -20.34 -6.84 -11.50
C PHE A 211 -21.80 -7.19 -11.78
N GLY A 212 -22.52 -6.40 -12.56
CA GLY A 212 -23.93 -6.52 -12.82
C GLY A 212 -24.75 -5.41 -12.15
N ASP A 213 -25.98 -5.27 -12.62
CA ASP A 213 -27.02 -4.39 -12.09
C ASP A 213 -28.14 -5.15 -11.35
N ASP A 214 -27.97 -6.47 -11.24
CA ASP A 214 -28.83 -7.36 -10.46
C ASP A 214 -28.49 -7.30 -8.95
N THR A 215 -29.18 -8.13 -8.17
CA THR A 215 -29.00 -8.18 -6.70
C THR A 215 -27.56 -8.55 -6.32
N GLU A 216 -26.93 -9.52 -7.03
CA GLU A 216 -25.57 -9.95 -6.78
C GLU A 216 -24.57 -8.83 -7.12
N GLY A 217 -24.73 -8.17 -8.26
CA GLY A 217 -23.90 -7.05 -8.67
C GLY A 217 -24.00 -5.87 -7.70
N THR A 218 -25.19 -5.58 -7.20
CA THR A 218 -25.41 -4.55 -6.17
C THR A 218 -24.69 -4.89 -4.86
N GLN A 219 -24.72 -6.16 -4.42
CA GLN A 219 -23.98 -6.63 -3.24
C GLN A 219 -22.47 -6.53 -3.44
N MET A 220 -21.98 -6.90 -4.63
CA MET A 220 -20.57 -6.78 -4.99
C MET A 220 -20.09 -5.32 -4.98
N THR A 221 -20.86 -4.42 -5.55
CA THR A 221 -20.56 -2.97 -5.58
C THR A 221 -20.55 -2.37 -4.18
N SER A 222 -21.54 -2.72 -3.35
CA SER A 222 -21.64 -2.27 -1.95
C SER A 222 -20.45 -2.78 -1.12
N PHE A 223 -20.08 -4.05 -1.29
CA PHE A 223 -18.90 -4.63 -0.64
C PHE A 223 -17.60 -3.97 -1.11
N LEU A 224 -17.46 -3.73 -2.41
CA LEU A 224 -16.30 -3.05 -2.97
C LEU A 224 -16.16 -1.62 -2.40
N GLN A 225 -17.26 -0.88 -2.26
CA GLN A 225 -17.25 0.42 -1.61
C GLN A 225 -16.74 0.36 -0.17
N LEU A 226 -17.22 -0.61 0.60
CA LEU A 226 -16.79 -0.81 1.98
C LEU A 226 -15.30 -1.17 2.06
N LEU A 227 -14.84 -2.08 1.21
CA LEU A 227 -13.46 -2.57 1.17
C LEU A 227 -12.48 -1.49 0.69
N LEU A 228 -12.85 -0.71 -0.32
CA LEU A 228 -12.08 0.44 -0.78
C LEU A 228 -12.09 1.57 0.25
N GLY A 229 -13.24 1.81 0.90
CA GLY A 229 -13.35 2.76 2.01
C GLY A 229 -12.45 2.38 3.19
N TYR A 230 -12.44 1.10 3.58
CA TYR A 230 -11.46 0.60 4.54
C TYR A 230 -10.03 0.85 4.05
N SER A 231 -9.77 0.65 2.75
CA SER A 231 -8.43 0.78 2.18
C SER A 231 -7.88 2.20 2.23
N ILE A 232 -8.73 3.23 2.16
CA ILE A 232 -8.27 4.63 2.29
C ILE A 232 -8.05 5.07 3.75
N THR A 233 -8.44 4.26 4.75
CA THR A 233 -8.05 4.52 6.15
C THR A 233 -6.61 4.09 6.42
N GLY A 234 -6.02 4.48 7.55
CA GLY A 234 -4.78 3.91 8.07
C GLY A 234 -4.99 2.72 9.00
N ASP A 235 -6.25 2.29 9.22
CA ASP A 235 -6.58 1.11 10.00
C ASP A 235 -6.18 -0.17 9.25
N VAL A 236 -5.51 -1.08 9.94
CA VAL A 236 -5.13 -2.41 9.43
C VAL A 236 -5.78 -3.54 10.22
N GLY A 237 -6.73 -3.21 11.11
CA GLY A 237 -7.40 -4.19 12.00
C GLY A 237 -8.18 -5.27 11.25
N GLY A 238 -8.67 -4.99 10.04
CA GLY A 238 -9.32 -5.99 9.19
C GLY A 238 -8.40 -7.12 8.73
N GLN A 239 -7.09 -6.89 8.68
CA GLN A 239 -6.06 -7.86 8.29
C GLN A 239 -6.36 -8.57 6.97
N VAL A 240 -6.90 -7.90 5.98
CA VAL A 240 -7.30 -8.48 4.69
C VAL A 240 -6.34 -8.11 3.56
N MET A 241 -6.22 -9.02 2.60
CA MET A 241 -5.59 -8.83 1.31
C MET A 241 -6.64 -9.07 0.23
N SER A 242 -6.81 -8.11 -0.66
CA SER A 242 -7.77 -8.18 -1.77
C SER A 242 -7.07 -8.75 -3.00
N PHE A 243 -7.64 -9.78 -3.60
CA PHE A 243 -7.13 -10.38 -4.83
C PHE A 243 -8.18 -10.27 -5.94
N LEU A 244 -7.94 -9.36 -6.89
CA LEU A 244 -8.78 -9.21 -8.09
C LEU A 244 -8.39 -10.27 -9.10
N PHE A 245 -9.28 -11.23 -9.35
CA PHE A 245 -9.01 -12.38 -10.19
C PHE A 245 -9.97 -12.46 -11.39
N GLY A 246 -9.44 -12.82 -12.57
CA GLY A 246 -10.25 -13.02 -13.78
C GLY A 246 -9.40 -13.04 -15.04
N ALA A 247 -9.98 -13.54 -16.14
CA ALA A 247 -9.26 -13.89 -17.38
C ALA A 247 -8.69 -12.73 -18.21
N GLY A 248 -9.00 -11.47 -17.87
CA GLY A 248 -8.56 -10.29 -18.63
C GLY A 248 -9.75 -9.55 -19.26
N LYS A 249 -9.52 -8.31 -19.75
CA LYS A 249 -10.54 -7.41 -20.36
C LYS A 249 -11.82 -7.26 -19.51
N ASN A 250 -11.69 -7.21 -18.19
CA ASN A 250 -12.80 -7.27 -17.24
C ASN A 250 -12.80 -6.15 -16.19
N GLY A 251 -12.08 -5.08 -16.42
CA GLY A 251 -12.10 -3.87 -15.57
C GLY A 251 -11.17 -3.87 -14.35
N LYS A 252 -10.47 -4.98 -14.01
CA LYS A 252 -9.54 -5.05 -12.87
C LYS A 252 -8.50 -3.92 -12.85
N SER A 253 -7.79 -3.77 -13.97
CA SER A 253 -6.73 -2.75 -14.10
C SER A 253 -7.31 -1.33 -14.05
N VAL A 254 -8.46 -1.10 -14.68
CA VAL A 254 -9.14 0.20 -14.64
C VAL A 254 -9.49 0.58 -13.20
N LEU A 255 -10.05 -0.35 -12.42
CA LEU A 255 -10.38 -0.11 -11.01
C LEU A 255 -9.17 0.34 -10.20
N LEU A 256 -8.05 -0.40 -10.30
CA LEU A 256 -6.86 -0.10 -9.53
C LEU A 256 -6.15 1.16 -10.04
N ASP A 257 -6.16 1.42 -11.34
CA ASP A 257 -5.57 2.62 -11.93
C ASP A 257 -6.33 3.88 -11.47
N VAL A 258 -7.66 3.87 -11.50
CA VAL A 258 -8.49 4.95 -10.92
C VAL A 258 -8.16 5.15 -9.44
N LEU A 259 -8.09 4.08 -8.65
CA LEU A 259 -7.78 4.15 -7.23
C LEU A 259 -6.40 4.76 -6.97
N MET A 260 -5.37 4.31 -7.68
CA MET A 260 -4.00 4.81 -7.54
C MET A 260 -3.91 6.30 -7.90
N ARG A 261 -4.52 6.70 -9.02
CA ARG A 261 -4.50 8.10 -9.46
C ARG A 261 -5.23 9.02 -8.49
N LEU A 262 -6.40 8.62 -7.97
CA LEU A 262 -7.14 9.41 -7.00
C LEU A 262 -6.42 9.53 -5.66
N LEU A 263 -5.81 8.45 -5.19
CA LEU A 263 -5.12 8.43 -3.90
C LEU A 263 -3.75 9.12 -3.94
N GLY A 264 -3.15 9.35 -5.11
CA GLY A 264 -1.88 10.04 -5.25
C GLY A 264 -0.80 9.45 -4.35
N ASP A 265 -0.23 10.24 -3.44
CA ASP A 265 0.86 9.78 -2.57
C ASP A 265 0.47 8.67 -1.59
N TYR A 266 -0.82 8.43 -1.36
CA TYR A 266 -1.28 7.35 -0.48
C TYR A 266 -1.29 5.97 -1.15
N ALA A 267 -1.14 5.90 -2.48
CA ALA A 267 -1.08 4.64 -3.21
C ALA A 267 0.28 4.45 -3.89
N ASP A 268 0.67 3.20 -4.10
CA ASP A 268 1.87 2.86 -4.85
C ASP A 268 1.78 1.46 -5.43
N ALA A 269 2.62 1.18 -6.44
CA ALA A 269 2.80 -0.14 -7.01
C ALA A 269 3.98 -0.85 -6.34
N ALA A 270 3.78 -2.08 -5.91
CA ALA A 270 4.87 -2.91 -5.39
C ALA A 270 5.73 -3.46 -6.55
N PRO A 271 7.03 -3.76 -6.29
CA PRO A 271 7.86 -4.44 -7.28
C PRO A 271 7.26 -5.78 -7.73
N PRO A 272 7.55 -6.23 -8.96
CA PRO A 272 7.07 -7.52 -9.46
C PRO A 272 7.37 -8.68 -8.51
N GLY A 273 6.39 -9.57 -8.30
CA GLY A 273 6.53 -10.71 -7.40
C GLY A 273 6.73 -10.34 -5.93
N PHE A 274 6.28 -9.17 -5.49
CA PHE A 274 6.47 -8.68 -4.12
C PHE A 274 5.92 -9.60 -3.03
N LEU A 275 4.83 -10.31 -3.32
CA LEU A 275 4.17 -11.25 -2.40
C LEU A 275 4.55 -12.71 -2.66
N MET A 276 5.39 -12.97 -3.67
CA MET A 276 5.74 -14.32 -4.08
C MET A 276 7.01 -14.80 -3.38
N ALA A 277 7.09 -16.11 -3.14
CA ALA A 277 8.27 -16.75 -2.60
C ALA A 277 9.44 -16.60 -3.58
N ARG A 278 10.58 -16.18 -3.07
CA ARG A 278 11.81 -15.97 -3.84
C ARG A 278 12.96 -16.76 -3.22
N PRO A 279 13.94 -17.21 -4.03
CA PRO A 279 15.12 -17.87 -3.50
C PRO A 279 15.97 -17.01 -2.55
N TYR A 280 15.86 -15.68 -2.68
CA TYR A 280 16.60 -14.71 -1.87
C TYR A 280 15.63 -13.76 -1.18
N GLU A 281 15.96 -13.34 0.03
CA GLU A 281 15.21 -12.32 0.75
C GLU A 281 15.21 -11.01 -0.05
N GLY A 282 14.04 -10.36 -0.12
CA GLY A 282 13.88 -9.06 -0.77
C GLY A 282 14.70 -7.98 -0.04
N HIS A 283 15.08 -6.93 -0.76
CA HIS A 283 15.85 -5.84 -0.17
C HIS A 283 15.00 -5.08 0.87
N PRO A 284 15.57 -4.71 2.05
CA PRO A 284 14.82 -3.97 3.08
C PRO A 284 14.26 -2.61 2.63
N THR A 285 14.75 -2.07 1.51
CA THR A 285 14.23 -0.83 0.89
C THR A 285 12.81 -1.00 0.34
N ASP A 286 12.45 -2.19 -0.17
CA ASP A 286 11.10 -2.44 -0.67
C ASP A 286 10.03 -2.23 0.42
N LEU A 287 10.40 -2.54 1.67
CA LEU A 287 9.52 -2.32 2.83
C LEU A 287 9.47 -0.84 3.25
N ALA A 288 10.52 -0.06 2.97
CA ALA A 288 10.55 1.36 3.32
C ALA A 288 9.56 2.19 2.48
N GLU A 289 9.29 1.77 1.24
CA GLU A 289 8.32 2.42 0.36
C GLU A 289 6.87 2.30 0.85
N LEU A 290 6.59 1.31 1.70
CA LEU A 290 5.26 1.12 2.29
C LEU A 290 4.91 2.15 3.37
N HIS A 291 5.91 2.88 3.89
CA HIS A 291 5.72 3.82 4.99
C HIS A 291 4.75 4.95 4.61
N GLY A 292 3.66 5.09 5.35
CA GLY A 292 2.62 6.11 5.13
C GLY A 292 1.69 5.84 3.94
N ARG A 293 1.88 4.77 3.18
CA ARG A 293 0.95 4.36 2.11
C ARG A 293 -0.32 3.76 2.70
N ARG A 294 -1.43 3.87 1.96
CA ARG A 294 -2.74 3.30 2.30
C ARG A 294 -3.11 2.12 1.39
N VAL A 295 -2.72 2.19 0.14
CA VAL A 295 -2.97 1.17 -0.87
C VAL A 295 -1.66 0.79 -1.55
N ILE A 296 -1.38 -0.51 -1.59
CA ILE A 296 -0.26 -1.08 -2.34
C ILE A 296 -0.82 -2.06 -3.35
N VAL A 297 -0.61 -1.76 -4.62
CA VAL A 297 -1.01 -2.62 -5.74
C VAL A 297 0.12 -3.56 -6.07
N CYS A 298 -0.15 -4.85 -5.99
CA CYS A 298 0.75 -5.92 -6.40
C CYS A 298 0.24 -6.52 -7.72
N SER A 299 1.08 -6.58 -8.72
CA SER A 299 0.76 -7.13 -10.04
C SER A 299 1.76 -8.23 -10.42
N GLU A 300 1.57 -8.81 -11.62
CA GLU A 300 2.47 -9.81 -12.20
C GLU A 300 2.52 -11.14 -11.43
N VAL A 301 1.39 -11.80 -11.39
CA VAL A 301 1.31 -13.22 -10.99
C VAL A 301 1.52 -14.09 -12.23
N LYS A 302 2.59 -14.89 -12.23
CA LYS A 302 2.90 -15.84 -13.29
C LYS A 302 2.32 -17.21 -12.98
N PRO A 303 2.06 -18.05 -14.00
CA PRO A 303 1.76 -19.47 -13.76
C PRO A 303 2.86 -20.13 -12.93
N GLY A 304 2.48 -20.86 -11.88
CA GLY A 304 3.42 -21.55 -10.98
C GLY A 304 4.06 -20.65 -9.90
N ASP A 305 3.73 -19.36 -9.85
CA ASP A 305 4.14 -18.52 -8.71
C ASP A 305 3.52 -19.04 -7.41
N LYS A 306 4.28 -18.92 -6.31
CA LYS A 306 3.86 -19.33 -4.97
C LYS A 306 3.91 -18.18 -4.01
N PHE A 307 2.89 -18.05 -3.16
CA PHE A 307 2.88 -17.02 -2.12
C PHE A 307 4.00 -17.23 -1.09
N ASP A 308 4.65 -16.13 -0.71
CA ASP A 308 5.35 -16.02 0.57
C ASP A 308 4.32 -15.74 1.67
N GLU A 309 3.78 -16.80 2.27
CA GLU A 309 2.75 -16.69 3.30
C GLU A 309 3.21 -15.91 4.54
N ALA A 310 4.50 -16.01 4.89
CA ALA A 310 5.06 -15.28 6.02
C ALA A 310 5.07 -13.77 5.74
N ARG A 311 5.45 -13.39 4.52
CA ARG A 311 5.43 -12.01 4.06
C ARG A 311 4.01 -11.45 3.98
N VAL A 312 3.05 -12.20 3.45
CA VAL A 312 1.64 -11.79 3.45
C VAL A 312 1.14 -11.57 4.87
N LYS A 313 1.44 -12.48 5.81
CA LYS A 313 1.06 -12.34 7.23
C LYS A 313 1.71 -11.12 7.88
N LEU A 314 2.98 -10.86 7.62
CA LEU A 314 3.70 -9.67 8.11
C LEU A 314 3.05 -8.38 7.59
N LEU A 315 2.81 -8.29 6.29
CA LEU A 315 2.35 -7.06 5.64
C LEU A 315 0.87 -6.76 5.87
N THR A 316 0.05 -7.76 6.17
CA THR A 316 -1.38 -7.60 6.53
C THR A 316 -1.60 -7.55 8.04
N GLY A 317 -0.56 -7.80 8.83
CA GLY A 317 -0.60 -7.70 10.30
C GLY A 317 -0.55 -6.25 10.78
N GLY A 318 -0.77 -6.06 12.08
CA GLY A 318 -0.64 -4.75 12.74
C GLY A 318 0.73 -4.51 13.39
N ASP A 319 1.66 -5.45 13.26
CA ASP A 319 2.98 -5.39 13.88
C ASP A 319 3.88 -4.35 13.19
N ARG A 320 4.83 -3.81 13.96
CA ARG A 320 5.78 -2.84 13.39
C ARG A 320 6.69 -3.50 12.38
N ILE A 321 6.82 -2.88 11.22
CA ILE A 321 7.70 -3.30 10.14
C ILE A 321 9.04 -2.59 10.28
N LYS A 322 10.14 -3.37 10.27
CA LYS A 322 11.51 -2.84 10.25
C LYS A 322 11.96 -2.73 8.80
N ALA A 323 12.38 -1.52 8.41
CA ALA A 323 12.79 -1.20 7.05
C ALA A 323 14.05 -0.34 7.04
N ARG A 324 14.63 -0.15 5.86
CA ARG A 324 15.83 0.68 5.68
C ARG A 324 15.74 1.40 4.35
N ARG A 325 16.01 2.72 4.35
CA ARG A 325 16.22 3.46 3.11
C ARG A 325 17.66 3.33 2.62
N MET A 326 17.89 3.58 1.33
CA MET A 326 19.25 3.57 0.78
C MET A 326 20.16 4.51 1.56
N ARG A 327 21.31 4.00 1.98
CA ARG A 327 22.34 4.74 2.71
C ARG A 327 21.89 5.39 4.03
N GLN A 328 20.79 4.91 4.61
CA GLN A 328 20.27 5.38 5.90
C GLN A 328 20.20 4.23 6.91
N ASP A 329 20.02 4.56 8.17
CA ASP A 329 19.83 3.59 9.25
C ASP A 329 18.47 2.91 9.17
N PHE A 330 18.34 1.77 9.87
CA PHE A 330 17.05 1.09 10.03
C PHE A 330 16.07 1.94 10.84
N PHE A 331 14.84 1.94 10.40
CA PHE A 331 13.72 2.50 11.15
C PHE A 331 12.56 1.49 11.24
N SER A 332 11.63 1.75 12.15
CA SER A 332 10.45 0.91 12.32
C SER A 332 9.19 1.76 12.27
N PHE A 333 8.19 1.30 11.53
CA PHE A 333 6.91 1.99 11.40
C PHE A 333 5.74 1.04 11.60
N ARG A 334 4.56 1.57 11.94
CA ARG A 334 3.31 0.81 11.93
C ARG A 334 2.74 0.80 10.51
N PRO A 335 2.31 -0.34 9.98
CA PRO A 335 1.68 -0.41 8.68
C PRO A 335 0.35 0.37 8.67
N THR A 336 0.08 1.05 7.57
CA THR A 336 -1.19 1.72 7.28
C THR A 336 -1.78 1.25 5.95
N HIS A 337 -1.01 0.43 5.22
CA HIS A 337 -1.33 -0.03 3.88
C HIS A 337 -2.22 -1.27 3.86
N LYS A 338 -3.00 -1.41 2.81
CA LYS A 338 -3.72 -2.61 2.40
C LYS A 338 -3.17 -3.10 1.07
N LEU A 339 -3.07 -4.42 0.95
CA LEU A 339 -2.55 -5.07 -0.24
C LEU A 339 -3.68 -5.38 -1.21
N TRP A 340 -3.50 -4.98 -2.47
CA TRP A 340 -4.39 -5.26 -3.58
C TRP A 340 -3.61 -6.04 -4.64
N LEU A 341 -3.90 -7.32 -4.78
CA LEU A 341 -3.27 -8.17 -5.78
C LEU A 341 -4.12 -8.19 -7.05
N LEU A 342 -3.48 -8.07 -8.20
CA LEU A 342 -4.06 -8.20 -9.53
C LEU A 342 -3.48 -9.45 -10.20
N GLY A 343 -4.32 -10.36 -10.68
CA GLY A 343 -3.81 -11.54 -11.38
C GLY A 343 -4.84 -12.22 -12.27
N ASN A 344 -4.32 -12.89 -13.31
CA ASN A 344 -5.06 -13.78 -14.18
C ASN A 344 -4.78 -15.27 -13.82
N HIS A 345 -3.79 -15.50 -12.96
CA HIS A 345 -3.42 -16.80 -12.42
C HIS A 345 -3.51 -16.76 -10.90
N ARG A 346 -3.82 -17.89 -10.31
CA ARG A 346 -3.85 -18.07 -8.85
C ARG A 346 -2.49 -18.61 -8.42
N PRO A 347 -1.73 -17.88 -7.56
CA PRO A 347 -0.48 -18.40 -7.01
C PRO A 347 -0.72 -19.63 -6.13
N GLU A 348 0.21 -20.57 -6.16
CA GLU A 348 0.19 -21.71 -5.24
C GLU A 348 0.29 -21.24 -3.78
N VAL A 349 -0.38 -21.97 -2.89
CA VAL A 349 -0.32 -21.73 -1.44
C VAL A 349 0.32 -22.96 -0.77
N GLY A 350 1.46 -22.77 -0.12
CA GLY A 350 2.27 -23.89 0.35
C GLY A 350 1.69 -24.66 1.51
N THR A 351 1.35 -23.96 2.59
CA THR A 351 0.77 -24.59 3.81
C THR A 351 -0.71 -24.27 3.96
N GLY A 352 -1.17 -23.18 3.37
CA GLY A 352 -2.58 -22.81 3.31
C GLY A 352 -3.29 -22.69 4.65
N GLY A 353 -2.54 -22.49 5.76
CA GLY A 353 -3.14 -22.49 7.08
C GLY A 353 -4.20 -21.42 7.27
N PHE A 354 -5.12 -21.61 8.24
CA PHE A 354 -6.20 -20.68 8.57
C PHE A 354 -5.75 -19.21 8.66
N ALA A 355 -4.54 -18.96 9.18
CA ALA A 355 -3.98 -17.61 9.31
C ALA A 355 -3.73 -16.90 7.96
N PHE A 356 -3.51 -17.64 6.88
CA PHE A 356 -3.39 -17.09 5.52
C PHE A 356 -4.77 -16.86 4.92
N TRP A 357 -5.63 -17.91 4.90
CA TRP A 357 -6.92 -17.87 4.21
C TRP A 357 -7.90 -16.86 4.82
N ARG A 358 -7.90 -16.66 6.15
CA ARG A 358 -8.73 -15.64 6.78
C ARG A 358 -8.42 -14.21 6.32
N ARG A 359 -7.23 -14.00 5.71
CA ARG A 359 -6.80 -12.72 5.15
C ARG A 359 -7.18 -12.53 3.70
N MET A 360 -7.30 -13.61 2.94
CA MET A 360 -7.58 -13.57 1.52
C MET A 360 -9.02 -13.17 1.25
N ARG A 361 -9.21 -12.27 0.27
CA ARG A 361 -10.50 -11.96 -0.36
C ARG A 361 -10.33 -12.05 -1.85
N LEU A 362 -10.70 -13.19 -2.43
CA LEU A 362 -10.71 -13.37 -3.87
C LEU A 362 -11.96 -12.72 -4.44
N ILE A 363 -11.78 -11.64 -5.18
CA ILE A 363 -12.85 -10.86 -5.82
C ILE A 363 -12.91 -11.27 -7.29
N PRO A 364 -13.90 -12.04 -7.71
CA PRO A 364 -13.98 -12.53 -9.08
C PRO A 364 -14.48 -11.44 -10.04
N PHE A 365 -13.73 -11.23 -11.12
CA PHE A 365 -14.06 -10.39 -12.26
C PHE A 365 -14.38 -11.29 -13.44
N GLU A 366 -15.62 -11.72 -13.58
CA GLU A 366 -16.04 -12.76 -14.53
C GLU A 366 -16.60 -12.17 -15.83
N ARG A 367 -17.13 -10.94 -15.78
CA ARG A 367 -17.73 -10.30 -16.95
C ARG A 367 -16.63 -9.71 -17.84
N THR A 368 -16.52 -10.19 -19.06
CA THR A 368 -15.60 -9.65 -20.05
C THR A 368 -16.26 -8.50 -20.80
N VAL A 369 -15.57 -7.38 -20.92
CA VAL A 369 -16.02 -6.25 -21.72
C VAL A 369 -15.78 -6.58 -23.20
N SER A 370 -16.85 -6.60 -24.00
CA SER A 370 -16.76 -6.79 -25.45
C SER A 370 -16.05 -5.64 -26.13
N ASP A 371 -15.39 -5.90 -27.25
CA ASP A 371 -14.53 -4.89 -27.91
C ASP A 371 -15.34 -3.66 -28.41
N ASP A 372 -16.63 -3.82 -28.72
CA ASP A 372 -17.55 -2.74 -29.07
C ASP A 372 -17.95 -1.82 -27.88
N ARG A 373 -17.81 -2.32 -26.65
CA ARG A 373 -18.05 -1.56 -25.41
C ARG A 373 -16.81 -1.05 -24.74
N LYS A 374 -15.66 -1.42 -25.27
CA LYS A 374 -14.37 -0.99 -24.72
C LYS A 374 -14.22 0.53 -24.89
N ILE A 375 -13.97 1.22 -23.78
CA ILE A 375 -13.62 2.63 -23.78
C ILE A 375 -12.10 2.72 -23.52
N ASP A 376 -11.38 3.23 -24.49
CA ASP A 376 -9.95 3.47 -24.34
C ASP A 376 -9.72 4.58 -23.30
N ASN A 377 -8.66 4.44 -22.49
CA ASN A 377 -8.31 5.39 -21.44
C ASN A 377 -9.44 5.68 -20.42
N LEU A 378 -10.33 4.67 -20.15
CA LEU A 378 -11.45 4.86 -19.25
C LEU A 378 -11.03 5.39 -17.88
N ALA A 379 -9.89 4.94 -17.35
CA ALA A 379 -9.38 5.44 -16.06
C ALA A 379 -9.07 6.94 -16.10
N ASP A 380 -8.48 7.45 -17.20
CA ASP A 380 -8.22 8.88 -17.40
C ASP A 380 -9.52 9.68 -17.41
N ILE A 381 -10.53 9.19 -18.14
CA ILE A 381 -11.83 9.82 -18.24
C ILE A 381 -12.52 9.86 -16.87
N LEU A 382 -12.56 8.75 -16.15
CA LEU A 382 -13.18 8.65 -14.82
C LEU A 382 -12.52 9.59 -13.81
N VAL A 383 -11.19 9.66 -13.81
CA VAL A 383 -10.46 10.55 -12.90
C VAL A 383 -10.66 12.01 -13.26
N ALA A 384 -10.64 12.36 -14.55
CA ALA A 384 -10.76 13.74 -15.01
C ALA A 384 -12.18 14.28 -14.82
N GLU A 385 -13.22 13.49 -15.13
CA GLU A 385 -14.61 13.95 -15.12
C GLU A 385 -15.30 13.73 -13.76
N GLU A 386 -15.00 12.63 -13.06
CA GLU A 386 -15.74 12.20 -11.87
C GLU A 386 -14.84 11.98 -10.63
N GLY A 387 -13.54 12.26 -10.72
CA GLY A 387 -12.58 11.99 -9.67
C GLY A 387 -12.98 12.46 -8.28
N PRO A 388 -13.43 13.73 -8.10
CA PRO A 388 -13.88 14.21 -6.78
C PRO A 388 -15.08 13.45 -6.25
N GLY A 389 -16.03 13.06 -7.11
CA GLY A 389 -17.20 12.26 -6.74
C GLY A 389 -16.84 10.82 -6.37
N ILE A 390 -15.92 10.20 -7.12
CA ILE A 390 -15.43 8.87 -6.82
C ILE A 390 -14.68 8.88 -5.48
N LEU A 391 -13.84 9.90 -5.22
CA LEU A 391 -13.20 10.02 -3.91
C LEU A 391 -14.22 10.20 -2.79
N ASN A 392 -15.28 10.97 -3.01
CA ASN A 392 -16.38 11.08 -2.04
C ASN A 392 -17.07 9.74 -1.79
N TRP A 393 -17.29 8.94 -2.84
CA TRP A 393 -17.84 7.58 -2.72
C TRP A 393 -16.92 6.65 -1.90
N LEU A 394 -15.59 6.79 -2.01
CA LEU A 394 -14.61 6.09 -1.16
C LEU A 394 -14.69 6.57 0.30
N VAL A 395 -14.83 7.87 0.53
CA VAL A 395 -15.01 8.46 1.86
C VAL A 395 -16.29 7.95 2.53
N ASP A 396 -17.39 7.83 1.78
CA ASP A 396 -18.62 7.23 2.30
C ASP A 396 -18.44 5.76 2.68
N GLY A 397 -17.69 4.98 1.90
CA GLY A 397 -17.27 3.63 2.27
C GLY A 397 -16.45 3.58 3.56
N ALA A 398 -15.52 4.52 3.75
CA ALA A 398 -14.74 4.63 4.97
C ALA A 398 -15.61 4.96 6.19
N ARG A 399 -16.58 5.86 6.02
CA ARG A 399 -17.57 6.20 7.07
C ARG A 399 -18.40 4.99 7.48
N ARG A 400 -18.89 4.19 6.53
CA ARG A 400 -19.61 2.94 6.79
C ARG A 400 -18.76 2.01 7.65
N TYR A 401 -17.52 1.74 7.22
CA TYR A 401 -16.58 0.89 7.96
C TYR A 401 -16.34 1.41 9.39
N LEU A 402 -16.07 2.70 9.54
CA LEU A 402 -15.75 3.30 10.84
C LEU A 402 -16.96 3.43 11.76
N LYS A 403 -18.19 3.46 11.22
CA LYS A 403 -19.45 3.42 11.98
C LYS A 403 -19.83 2.02 12.47
N GLY A 404 -19.09 1.00 12.11
CA GLY A 404 -19.28 -0.35 12.65
C GLY A 404 -19.57 -1.45 11.64
N GLU A 405 -19.71 -1.14 10.35
CA GLU A 405 -19.83 -2.15 9.27
C GLU A 405 -18.46 -2.76 8.97
N LYS A 406 -17.96 -3.55 9.92
CA LYS A 406 -16.60 -4.07 9.87
C LYS A 406 -16.46 -5.45 9.24
N ASP A 407 -17.55 -6.02 8.74
CA ASP A 407 -17.49 -7.31 8.05
C ASP A 407 -16.88 -7.15 6.65
N LEU A 408 -15.64 -7.56 6.53
CA LEU A 408 -14.88 -7.59 5.28
C LEU A 408 -14.78 -9.01 4.69
N THR A 409 -15.66 -9.94 5.07
CA THR A 409 -15.68 -11.30 4.48
C THR A 409 -16.25 -11.29 3.07
N GLY A 410 -17.13 -10.35 2.78
CA GLY A 410 -17.75 -10.13 1.48
C GLY A 410 -19.03 -10.94 1.24
N PRO A 411 -19.71 -10.67 0.13
CA PRO A 411 -20.89 -11.41 -0.31
C PRO A 411 -20.56 -12.86 -0.68
N ASP A 412 -21.59 -13.69 -0.88
CA ASP A 412 -21.46 -15.10 -1.20
C ASP A 412 -20.48 -15.35 -2.35
N LYS A 413 -20.53 -14.56 -3.39
CA LYS A 413 -19.64 -14.66 -4.54
C LYS A 413 -18.16 -14.60 -4.15
N VAL A 414 -17.79 -13.69 -3.27
CA VAL A 414 -16.41 -13.54 -2.76
C VAL A 414 -16.06 -14.71 -1.82
N ARG A 415 -17.00 -15.10 -0.94
CA ARG A 415 -16.78 -16.19 0.01
C ARG A 415 -16.61 -17.53 -0.71
N VAL A 416 -17.50 -17.83 -1.66
CA VAL A 416 -17.44 -19.06 -2.46
C VAL A 416 -16.15 -19.12 -3.30
N ALA A 417 -15.80 -18.03 -3.98
CA ALA A 417 -14.58 -17.96 -4.78
C ALA A 417 -13.31 -18.15 -3.91
N THR A 418 -13.27 -17.53 -2.73
CA THR A 418 -12.15 -17.66 -1.78
C THR A 418 -12.05 -19.08 -1.22
N THR A 419 -13.20 -19.68 -0.85
CA THR A 419 -13.27 -21.06 -0.34
C THR A 419 -12.87 -22.08 -1.40
N ALA A 420 -13.37 -21.93 -2.63
CA ALA A 420 -13.00 -22.81 -3.74
C ALA A 420 -11.49 -22.73 -4.04
N TYR A 421 -10.90 -21.55 -3.97
CA TYR A 421 -9.46 -21.42 -4.11
C TYR A 421 -8.72 -22.14 -2.96
N ALA A 422 -9.16 -21.97 -1.72
CA ALA A 422 -8.56 -22.64 -0.57
C ALA A 422 -8.65 -24.17 -0.68
N GLN A 423 -9.78 -24.70 -1.16
CA GLN A 423 -9.97 -26.14 -1.39
C GLN A 423 -9.07 -26.66 -2.50
N THR A 424 -8.91 -25.91 -3.59
CA THR A 424 -8.01 -26.30 -4.68
C THR A 424 -6.56 -26.43 -4.21
N GLU A 425 -6.12 -25.56 -3.33
CA GLU A 425 -4.74 -25.54 -2.80
C GLU A 425 -4.53 -26.50 -1.60
N ASP A 426 -5.60 -27.02 -0.98
CA ASP A 426 -5.49 -27.97 0.12
C ASP A 426 -5.37 -29.42 -0.38
N HIS A 427 -4.25 -29.74 -1.00
CA HIS A 427 -3.96 -31.07 -1.50
C HIS A 427 -4.03 -32.13 -0.39
N THR A 428 -3.72 -31.77 0.86
CA THR A 428 -3.83 -32.70 2.00
C THR A 428 -5.29 -33.00 2.33
N GLY A 429 -6.15 -31.98 2.35
CA GLY A 429 -7.59 -32.15 2.56
C GLY A 429 -8.21 -33.02 1.46
N ARG A 430 -7.92 -32.71 0.18
CA ARG A 430 -8.39 -33.52 -0.95
C ARG A 430 -7.97 -34.99 -0.84
N PHE A 431 -6.71 -35.26 -0.50
CA PHE A 431 -6.24 -36.61 -0.25
C PHE A 431 -7.03 -37.32 0.85
N PHE A 432 -7.36 -36.57 1.93
CA PHE A 432 -8.17 -37.14 3.03
C PHE A 432 -9.60 -37.46 2.56
N ASP A 433 -10.22 -36.59 1.79
CA ASP A 433 -11.57 -36.76 1.27
C ASP A 433 -11.66 -37.93 0.24
N GLU A 434 -10.63 -38.09 -0.61
CA GLU A 434 -10.61 -39.01 -1.72
C GLU A 434 -10.03 -40.38 -1.36
N ALA A 435 -9.04 -40.46 -0.47
CA ALA A 435 -8.24 -41.64 -0.21
C ALA A 435 -8.31 -42.18 1.24
N CYS A 436 -9.05 -41.49 2.13
CA CYS A 436 -9.13 -41.88 3.53
C CYS A 436 -10.57 -41.99 4.04
N VAL A 437 -10.75 -42.73 5.12
CA VAL A 437 -11.99 -42.79 5.90
C VAL A 437 -11.74 -42.23 7.29
N LEU A 438 -12.55 -41.26 7.67
CA LEU A 438 -12.54 -40.68 9.02
C LEU A 438 -13.54 -41.45 9.90
N ASN A 439 -13.05 -42.14 10.92
CA ASN A 439 -13.86 -42.83 11.92
C ASN A 439 -13.07 -42.93 13.22
N PRO A 440 -13.66 -42.59 14.39
CA PRO A 440 -12.98 -42.61 15.69
C PRO A 440 -12.26 -43.92 16.03
N ASP A 441 -12.73 -45.05 15.54
CA ASP A 441 -12.17 -46.38 15.83
C ASP A 441 -10.93 -46.73 14.97
N HIS A 442 -10.61 -45.89 13.99
CA HIS A 442 -9.50 -46.13 13.09
C HIS A 442 -8.20 -45.45 13.54
N ARG A 443 -7.08 -45.98 13.04
CA ARG A 443 -5.77 -45.39 13.21
C ARG A 443 -4.91 -45.62 11.97
N ALA A 444 -4.07 -44.63 11.62
CA ALA A 444 -3.10 -44.77 10.55
C ALA A 444 -1.70 -44.36 11.02
N GLU A 445 -0.69 -45.14 10.62
CA GLU A 445 0.71 -44.77 10.86
C GLU A 445 1.07 -43.51 10.04
N GLN A 446 1.69 -42.54 10.69
CA GLN A 446 2.07 -41.26 10.08
C GLN A 446 2.95 -41.45 8.82
N ALA A 447 3.94 -42.34 8.88
CA ALA A 447 4.84 -42.59 7.78
C ALA A 447 4.10 -43.20 6.59
N ARG A 448 3.21 -44.17 6.83
CA ARG A 448 2.40 -44.83 5.81
C ARG A 448 1.41 -43.86 5.17
N LEU A 449 0.74 -43.03 5.97
CA LEU A 449 -0.21 -42.04 5.48
C LEU A 449 0.50 -41.01 4.58
N TYR A 450 1.69 -40.55 4.96
CA TYR A 450 2.47 -39.63 4.14
C TYR A 450 3.00 -40.28 2.85
N ALA A 451 3.36 -41.57 2.89
CA ALA A 451 3.76 -42.30 1.68
C ALA A 451 2.59 -42.44 0.69
N ALA A 452 1.39 -42.77 1.17
CA ALA A 452 0.17 -42.82 0.39
C ALA A 452 -0.19 -41.44 -0.21
N TYR A 453 -0.07 -40.38 0.60
CA TYR A 453 -0.25 -39.00 0.12
C TYR A 453 0.71 -38.63 -1.02
N LYS A 454 1.98 -39.01 -0.93
CA LYS A 454 2.94 -38.76 -2.02
C LYS A 454 2.59 -39.52 -3.30
N ALA A 455 2.13 -40.75 -3.18
CA ALA A 455 1.67 -41.55 -4.32
C ALA A 455 0.43 -40.92 -4.98
N TRP A 456 -0.54 -40.48 -4.17
CA TRP A 456 -1.73 -39.78 -4.63
C TRP A 456 -1.34 -38.43 -5.31
N CYS A 457 -0.42 -37.62 -4.71
CA CYS A 457 0.06 -36.39 -5.37
C CYS A 457 0.69 -36.69 -6.75
N HIS A 458 1.42 -37.77 -6.86
CA HIS A 458 2.03 -38.15 -8.14
C HIS A 458 0.96 -38.55 -9.20
N SER A 459 -0.10 -39.25 -8.81
CA SER A 459 -1.21 -39.58 -9.72
C SER A 459 -2.02 -38.35 -10.12
N GLU A 460 -2.17 -37.38 -9.23
CA GLU A 460 -2.87 -36.12 -9.48
C GLU A 460 -2.01 -35.07 -10.21
N GLY A 461 -0.71 -35.32 -10.41
CA GLY A 461 0.20 -34.37 -11.03
C GLY A 461 0.49 -33.13 -10.20
N VAL A 462 0.30 -33.21 -8.87
CA VAL A 462 0.53 -32.08 -7.96
C VAL A 462 1.77 -32.31 -7.08
N PRO A 463 2.54 -31.27 -6.73
CA PRO A 463 3.70 -31.43 -5.88
C PRO A 463 3.29 -31.73 -4.43
N PRO A 464 3.89 -32.76 -3.78
CA PRO A 464 3.58 -33.06 -2.39
C PRO A 464 4.16 -31.97 -1.46
N VAL A 465 3.38 -31.55 -0.47
CA VAL A 465 3.90 -30.70 0.58
C VAL A 465 4.93 -31.43 1.46
N SER A 466 5.77 -30.71 2.18
CA SER A 466 6.76 -31.32 3.07
C SER A 466 6.08 -32.21 4.13
N SER A 467 6.78 -33.24 4.58
CA SER A 467 6.30 -34.14 5.64
C SER A 467 5.85 -33.38 6.92
N ARG A 468 6.50 -32.27 7.24
CA ARG A 468 6.13 -31.42 8.37
C ARG A 468 4.82 -30.68 8.12
N ALA A 469 4.63 -30.11 6.93
CA ALA A 469 3.41 -29.41 6.53
C ALA A 469 2.23 -30.38 6.49
N PHE A 470 2.40 -31.53 5.82
CA PHE A 470 1.42 -32.62 5.82
C PHE A 470 1.01 -33.04 7.21
N ALA A 471 2.00 -33.31 8.11
CA ALA A 471 1.70 -33.74 9.48
C ALA A 471 0.97 -32.66 10.29
N THR A 472 1.17 -31.39 10.01
CA THR A 472 0.42 -30.31 10.66
C THR A 472 -1.02 -30.29 10.17
N ARG A 473 -1.23 -30.31 8.86
CA ARG A 473 -2.57 -30.29 8.27
C ARG A 473 -3.36 -31.57 8.58
N ALA A 474 -2.71 -32.73 8.55
CA ALA A 474 -3.31 -34.00 8.92
C ALA A 474 -3.85 -34.00 10.36
N ARG A 475 -3.09 -33.45 11.31
CA ARG A 475 -3.56 -33.31 12.69
C ARG A 475 -4.81 -32.44 12.80
N GLU A 476 -4.83 -31.30 12.12
CA GLU A 476 -5.99 -30.40 12.07
C GLU A 476 -7.23 -31.13 11.56
N LEU A 477 -7.09 -31.91 10.47
CA LEU A 477 -8.19 -32.64 9.84
C LEU A 477 -8.75 -33.75 10.73
N VAL A 478 -7.91 -34.39 11.55
CA VAL A 478 -8.38 -35.40 12.52
C VAL A 478 -8.65 -34.82 13.93
N GLY A 479 -8.67 -33.50 14.07
CA GLY A 479 -9.03 -32.83 15.32
C GLY A 479 -7.97 -32.84 16.42
N LEU A 480 -6.69 -33.09 16.09
CA LEU A 480 -5.59 -33.09 17.06
C LEU A 480 -4.91 -31.72 17.13
N SER A 481 -4.83 -31.16 18.33
CA SER A 481 -4.24 -29.84 18.57
C SER A 481 -2.72 -29.88 18.66
N SER A 482 -2.12 -31.01 19.02
CA SER A 482 -0.67 -31.11 19.18
C SER A 482 -0.11 -32.51 18.79
N PRO A 483 1.20 -32.59 18.46
CA PRO A 483 1.87 -33.88 18.20
C PRO A 483 1.87 -34.83 19.42
N LYS A 484 1.61 -34.32 20.64
CA LYS A 484 1.57 -35.12 21.88
C LYS A 484 0.29 -35.95 21.97
N GLU A 485 -0.75 -35.56 21.27
CA GLU A 485 -2.05 -36.27 21.22
C GLU A 485 -2.04 -37.47 20.28
N MET A 486 -0.96 -37.64 19.48
CA MET A 486 -0.77 -38.80 18.63
C MET A 486 -0.45 -40.05 19.46
N ILE A 487 -0.97 -41.19 19.02
CA ILE A 487 -0.66 -42.48 19.65
C ILE A 487 0.79 -42.87 19.27
N LEU A 488 1.58 -43.20 20.32
CA LEU A 488 2.92 -43.78 20.15
C LEU A 488 2.83 -45.28 20.44
N SER A 489 3.12 -46.11 19.45
CA SER A 489 3.17 -47.57 19.62
C SER A 489 4.38 -48.12 18.84
N ASN A 490 5.21 -48.96 19.51
CA ASN A 490 6.41 -49.55 18.92
C ASN A 490 7.35 -48.50 18.21
N SER A 491 7.55 -47.36 18.87
CA SER A 491 8.35 -46.23 18.33
C SER A 491 7.78 -45.56 17.07
N ARG A 492 6.55 -45.87 16.69
CA ARG A 492 5.84 -45.30 15.55
C ARG A 492 4.72 -44.39 16.01
N LYS A 493 4.48 -43.31 15.25
CA LYS A 493 3.40 -42.35 15.51
C LYS A 493 2.20 -42.67 14.67
N TYR A 494 1.02 -42.62 15.31
CA TYR A 494 -0.26 -42.88 14.65
C TYR A 494 -1.21 -41.70 14.85
N TYR A 495 -1.91 -41.36 13.77
CA TYR A 495 -3.12 -40.55 13.84
C TYR A 495 -4.26 -41.42 14.32
N HIS A 496 -5.08 -40.91 15.22
CA HIS A 496 -6.34 -41.49 15.61
C HIS A 496 -7.47 -40.96 14.75
N GLY A 497 -8.50 -41.76 14.50
CA GLY A 497 -9.68 -41.29 13.76
C GLY A 497 -9.58 -41.38 12.23
N ILE A 498 -8.58 -42.06 11.68
CA ILE A 498 -8.38 -42.13 10.23
C ILE A 498 -7.76 -43.46 9.81
N ARG A 499 -8.17 -43.96 8.62
CA ARG A 499 -7.48 -45.04 7.88
C ARG A 499 -7.46 -44.76 6.36
N LEU A 500 -6.58 -45.41 5.65
CA LEU A 500 -6.59 -45.38 4.17
C LEU A 500 -7.73 -46.25 3.63
N LEU A 501 -8.39 -45.83 2.54
CA LEU A 501 -9.38 -46.65 1.81
C LEU A 501 -8.78 -47.96 1.29
N ALA A 502 -7.55 -47.91 0.77
CA ALA A 502 -6.83 -49.10 0.28
C ALA A 502 -6.59 -50.19 1.38
N ASP A 503 -6.79 -49.89 2.66
CA ASP A 503 -6.71 -50.87 3.75
C ASP A 503 -7.98 -51.73 3.87
N GLU A 504 -9.08 -51.40 3.18
CA GLU A 504 -10.28 -52.21 3.10
C GLU A 504 -10.14 -53.42 2.19
N GLU A 505 -9.34 -53.29 1.10
CA GLU A 505 -9.17 -54.37 0.14
C GLU A 505 -8.21 -55.48 0.63
N MET A 506 -7.53 -55.27 1.77
CA MET A 506 -6.56 -56.20 2.35
C MET A 506 -6.99 -56.78 3.71
N ALA A 507 -8.18 -56.48 4.17
CA ALA A 507 -8.77 -57.02 5.42
C ALA A 507 -9.89 -58.00 5.10
#